data_bf0a809c268d967431579d7fdb53beb6
#
_entry.id   bf0a809c268d967431579d7fdb53beb6
#
_cell.length_a   1.000
_cell.length_b   1.000
_cell.length_c   1.000
_cell.angle_alpha   90.00
_cell.angle_beta   90.00
_cell.angle_gamma   90.00
#
_symmetry.space_group_name_H-M   'P 1'
#
loop_
_entity.id
_entity.type
_entity.pdbx_description
1 polymer ?
#
loop_
_entity_poly.entity_id
_entity_poly.type
_entity_poly.pdbx_seq_one_letter_code
_entity_poly.pdbx_strand_id
1 'polypeptide(L)'
;MLHDLSHKRRAEVAAALDDERLADVLEELPEDEQVELLGGLADDRAADVLEAMGPDDAADLLGELPEEDAERLLQLMEPEEAAPVRQLLRYADDTAGGMMTSEPVILAPSATVAEALARVRAPELSPALAAQIYVVRPPYETPTGRYLGLAHFQRLLREPPSTLVGAVIDIDTRPLRPDTPLADVTRYLASYNLVAAPVLDDAGRLVGVVTVDDVLDHILPPDWRERQLADDAAEYGAFHGPDDDEPDGRESELDERGPEPDDRGPEXGGAGQDQPGPS
;
A
#
# COMPACT_ATOMS: atom_id res chain seq x y z
N MET A 1 4.57 -6.31 -16.72
CA MET A 1 5.89 -6.14 -17.35
C MET A 1 6.92 -7.18 -16.92
N LEU A 2 7.08 -7.50 -15.63
CA LEU A 2 8.03 -8.53 -15.20
C LEU A 2 7.65 -9.93 -15.64
N HIS A 3 6.36 -10.25 -15.59
CA HIS A 3 5.84 -11.56 -16.00
C HIS A 3 6.11 -11.88 -17.50
N ASP A 4 6.29 -10.87 -18.35
CA ASP A 4 6.65 -11.07 -19.77
C ASP A 4 8.13 -11.38 -19.99
N LEU A 5 8.93 -11.30 -18.95
CA LEU A 5 10.37 -11.52 -19.05
C LEU A 5 10.73 -12.99 -18.87
N SER A 6 11.77 -13.43 -19.57
CA SER A 6 12.34 -14.75 -19.30
C SER A 6 12.92 -14.82 -17.89
N HIS A 7 12.93 -16.01 -17.28
CA HIS A 7 13.48 -16.25 -15.93
C HIS A 7 14.85 -15.55 -15.71
N LYS A 8 15.74 -15.60 -16.73
CA LYS A 8 17.04 -14.95 -16.64
C LYS A 8 16.93 -13.43 -16.52
N ARG A 9 16.03 -12.81 -17.26
CA ARG A 9 15.81 -11.36 -17.19
C ARG A 9 15.16 -10.94 -15.89
N ARG A 10 14.24 -11.75 -15.35
CA ARG A 10 13.63 -11.51 -14.02
C ARG A 10 14.75 -11.49 -12.96
N ALA A 11 15.63 -12.48 -12.95
CA ALA A 11 16.76 -12.53 -12.00
C ALA A 11 17.70 -11.32 -12.17
N GLU A 12 17.93 -10.85 -13.40
CA GLU A 12 18.75 -9.66 -13.67
C GLU A 12 18.09 -8.38 -13.13
N VAL A 13 16.77 -8.26 -13.27
CA VAL A 13 15.99 -7.14 -12.74
C VAL A 13 15.99 -7.19 -11.21
N ALA A 14 15.68 -8.36 -10.63
CA ALA A 14 15.71 -8.56 -9.18
C ALA A 14 17.07 -8.19 -8.58
N ALA A 15 18.18 -8.55 -9.27
CA ALA A 15 19.52 -8.22 -8.82
C ALA A 15 19.85 -6.71 -8.90
N ALA A 16 19.10 -5.95 -9.68
CA ALA A 16 19.30 -4.51 -9.87
C ALA A 16 18.44 -3.63 -8.94
N LEU A 17 17.42 -4.20 -8.32
CA LEU A 17 16.51 -3.50 -7.38
C LEU A 17 17.09 -3.55 -5.96
N ASP A 18 16.80 -2.54 -5.16
CA ASP A 18 16.96 -2.61 -3.71
C ASP A 18 15.86 -3.49 -3.11
N ASP A 19 15.99 -3.88 -1.86
CA ASP A 19 15.11 -4.87 -1.26
C ASP A 19 13.68 -4.34 -1.06
N GLU A 20 13.51 -3.05 -0.73
CA GLU A 20 12.21 -2.38 -0.62
C GLU A 20 11.43 -2.47 -1.95
N ARG A 21 12.07 -2.09 -3.06
CA ARG A 21 11.45 -2.15 -4.39
C ARG A 21 11.21 -3.57 -4.88
N LEU A 22 12.04 -4.50 -4.46
CA LEU A 22 11.86 -5.91 -4.82
C LEU A 22 10.68 -6.50 -4.05
N ALA A 23 10.49 -6.10 -2.80
CA ALA A 23 9.32 -6.44 -2.00
C ALA A 23 8.03 -5.94 -2.69
N ASP A 24 7.96 -4.63 -3.02
CA ASP A 24 6.82 -4.04 -3.76
C ASP A 24 6.49 -4.82 -5.05
N VAL A 25 7.54 -5.26 -5.75
CA VAL A 25 7.38 -6.03 -7.00
C VAL A 25 6.86 -7.44 -6.71
N LEU A 26 7.36 -8.09 -5.66
CA LEU A 26 6.92 -9.44 -5.28
C LEU A 26 5.43 -9.44 -4.93
N GLU A 27 4.98 -8.50 -4.11
CA GLU A 27 3.58 -8.38 -3.67
C GLU A 27 2.58 -8.29 -4.84
N GLU A 28 3.03 -7.81 -6.00
CA GLU A 28 2.19 -7.64 -7.20
C GLU A 28 2.25 -8.85 -8.17
N LEU A 29 3.15 -9.83 -7.91
CA LEU A 29 3.31 -11.00 -8.79
C LEU A 29 2.32 -12.13 -8.40
N PRO A 30 1.98 -13.02 -9.35
CA PRO A 30 1.30 -14.26 -9.00
C PRO A 30 2.15 -15.13 -8.05
N GLU A 31 1.49 -15.87 -7.17
CA GLU A 31 2.13 -16.69 -6.12
C GLU A 31 3.26 -17.58 -6.63
N ASP A 32 3.03 -18.28 -7.75
CA ASP A 32 4.04 -19.17 -8.34
C ASP A 32 5.29 -18.41 -8.83
N GLU A 33 5.11 -17.17 -9.32
CA GLU A 33 6.22 -16.30 -9.73
C GLU A 33 6.94 -15.71 -8.52
N GLN A 34 6.21 -15.39 -7.45
CA GLN A 34 6.79 -14.95 -6.16
C GLN A 34 7.74 -16.02 -5.60
N VAL A 35 7.23 -17.25 -5.48
CA VAL A 35 8.01 -18.42 -4.97
C VAL A 35 9.26 -18.65 -5.82
N GLU A 36 9.11 -18.61 -7.16
CA GLU A 36 10.23 -18.80 -8.09
C GLU A 36 11.29 -17.70 -7.92
N LEU A 37 10.85 -16.44 -7.83
CA LEU A 37 11.75 -15.29 -7.72
C LEU A 37 12.48 -15.30 -6.39
N LEU A 38 11.76 -15.52 -5.29
CA LEU A 38 12.33 -15.62 -3.94
C LEU A 38 13.35 -16.75 -3.87
N GLY A 39 13.00 -17.95 -4.41
CA GLY A 39 13.88 -19.11 -4.45
C GLY A 39 15.14 -18.94 -5.30
N GLY A 40 15.17 -17.93 -6.17
CA GLY A 40 16.33 -17.55 -6.96
C GLY A 40 17.32 -16.62 -6.26
N LEU A 41 16.93 -16.06 -5.10
CA LEU A 41 17.78 -15.16 -4.31
C LEU A 41 18.69 -15.96 -3.37
N ALA A 42 19.76 -15.33 -2.87
CA ALA A 42 20.53 -15.88 -1.75
C ALA A 42 19.69 -15.77 -0.48
N ASP A 43 19.77 -16.73 0.41
CA ASP A 43 18.90 -16.83 1.61
C ASP A 43 18.93 -15.52 2.46
N ASP A 44 20.10 -14.93 2.66
CA ASP A 44 20.21 -13.65 3.41
C ASP A 44 19.40 -12.55 2.74
N ARG A 45 19.50 -12.44 1.42
CA ARG A 45 18.77 -11.42 0.64
C ARG A 45 17.27 -11.71 0.60
N ALA A 46 16.88 -12.99 0.52
CA ALA A 46 15.47 -13.38 0.58
C ALA A 46 14.84 -12.97 1.91
N ALA A 47 15.60 -13.12 3.01
CA ALA A 47 15.15 -12.66 4.34
C ALA A 47 15.01 -11.12 4.39
N ASP A 48 15.99 -10.37 3.85
CA ASP A 48 15.95 -8.89 3.79
C ASP A 48 14.73 -8.40 2.98
N VAL A 49 14.39 -9.09 1.88
CA VAL A 49 13.22 -8.76 1.05
C VAL A 49 11.91 -9.06 1.80
N LEU A 50 11.84 -10.22 2.48
CA LEU A 50 10.67 -10.57 3.30
C LEU A 50 10.45 -9.59 4.45
N GLU A 51 11.53 -9.03 5.03
CA GLU A 51 11.45 -7.99 6.06
C GLU A 51 10.89 -6.67 5.51
N ALA A 52 11.10 -6.41 4.21
CA ALA A 52 10.62 -5.21 3.55
C ALA A 52 9.15 -5.33 3.08
N MET A 53 8.62 -6.56 3.03
CA MET A 53 7.21 -6.82 2.67
C MET A 53 6.28 -6.55 3.85
N GLY A 54 4.99 -6.40 3.56
CA GLY A 54 3.95 -6.45 4.59
C GLY A 54 4.00 -7.80 5.32
N PRO A 55 3.83 -7.86 6.67
CA PRO A 55 3.89 -9.13 7.39
C PRO A 55 2.89 -10.19 6.90
N ASP A 56 1.74 -9.77 6.39
CA ASP A 56 0.72 -10.65 5.78
C ASP A 56 1.22 -11.21 4.46
N ASP A 57 1.70 -10.37 3.55
CA ASP A 57 2.26 -10.79 2.26
C ASP A 57 3.46 -11.75 2.46
N ALA A 58 4.33 -11.41 3.42
CA ALA A 58 5.47 -12.29 3.78
C ALA A 58 4.99 -13.63 4.36
N ALA A 59 3.90 -13.65 5.15
CA ALA A 59 3.34 -14.87 5.71
C ALA A 59 2.72 -15.74 4.60
N ASP A 60 1.97 -15.13 3.69
CA ASP A 60 1.36 -15.83 2.55
C ASP A 60 2.44 -16.48 1.68
N LEU A 61 3.45 -15.70 1.30
CA LEU A 61 4.56 -16.21 0.49
C LEU A 61 5.32 -17.36 1.19
N LEU A 62 5.59 -17.21 2.49
CA LEU A 62 6.25 -18.27 3.28
C LEU A 62 5.36 -19.50 3.44
N GLY A 63 4.03 -19.30 3.47
CA GLY A 63 3.05 -20.40 3.52
C GLY A 63 3.11 -21.31 2.29
N GLU A 64 3.48 -20.77 1.14
CA GLU A 64 3.64 -21.51 -0.11
C GLU A 64 4.95 -22.31 -0.18
N LEU A 65 5.90 -22.05 0.73
CA LEU A 65 7.18 -22.74 0.73
C LEU A 65 7.14 -24.02 1.58
N PRO A 66 8.06 -24.96 1.31
CA PRO A 66 8.25 -26.09 2.25
C PRO A 66 8.62 -25.57 3.64
N GLU A 67 8.04 -26.17 4.69
CA GLU A 67 8.21 -25.76 6.10
C GLU A 67 9.69 -25.55 6.48
N GLU A 68 10.61 -26.37 5.94
CA GLU A 68 12.06 -26.26 6.22
C GLU A 68 12.65 -24.98 5.64
N ASP A 69 12.19 -24.57 4.46
CA ASP A 69 12.67 -23.36 3.78
C ASP A 69 12.09 -22.10 4.46
N ALA A 70 10.79 -22.11 4.74
CA ALA A 70 10.12 -21.00 5.47
C ALA A 70 10.78 -20.75 6.82
N GLU A 71 11.00 -21.81 7.62
CA GLU A 71 11.64 -21.65 8.94
C GLU A 71 13.10 -21.19 8.83
N ARG A 72 13.81 -21.62 7.78
CA ARG A 72 15.20 -21.17 7.52
C ARG A 72 15.24 -19.66 7.25
N LEU A 73 14.31 -19.15 6.40
CA LEU A 73 14.23 -17.72 6.09
C LEU A 73 13.82 -16.91 7.33
N LEU A 74 12.81 -17.38 8.06
CA LEU A 74 12.37 -16.77 9.32
C LEU A 74 13.48 -16.69 10.38
N GLN A 75 14.45 -17.59 10.35
CA GLN A 75 15.59 -17.56 11.28
C GLN A 75 16.65 -16.52 10.86
N LEU A 76 16.67 -16.16 9.58
CA LEU A 76 17.59 -15.14 9.05
C LEU A 76 17.04 -13.72 9.24
N MET A 77 15.72 -13.59 9.28
CA MET A 77 15.07 -12.29 9.52
C MET A 77 15.37 -11.75 10.92
N GLU A 78 15.36 -10.42 11.05
CA GLU A 78 15.44 -9.75 12.35
C GLU A 78 14.26 -10.21 13.24
N PRO A 79 14.51 -10.53 14.52
CA PRO A 79 13.45 -11.07 15.37
C PRO A 79 12.20 -10.21 15.51
N GLU A 80 12.34 -8.89 15.37
CA GLU A 80 11.23 -7.93 15.48
C GLU A 80 10.32 -8.01 14.25
N GLU A 81 10.90 -8.27 13.05
CA GLU A 81 10.17 -8.43 11.79
C GLU A 81 9.61 -9.86 11.62
N ALA A 82 10.36 -10.88 12.03
CA ALA A 82 9.92 -12.28 11.97
C ALA A 82 8.74 -12.58 12.93
N ALA A 83 8.60 -11.85 14.04
CA ALA A 83 7.60 -12.15 15.06
C ALA A 83 6.14 -11.97 14.55
N PRO A 84 5.77 -10.86 13.87
CA PRO A 84 4.44 -10.73 13.29
C PRO A 84 4.16 -11.77 12.21
N VAL A 85 5.13 -12.07 11.34
CA VAL A 85 4.99 -13.10 10.29
C VAL A 85 4.70 -14.48 10.93
N ARG A 86 5.50 -14.89 11.93
CA ARG A 86 5.27 -16.14 12.68
C ARG A 86 3.91 -16.20 13.36
N GLN A 87 3.38 -15.04 13.76
CA GLN A 87 2.06 -14.98 14.38
C GLN A 87 0.98 -15.26 13.34
N LEU A 88 1.10 -14.68 12.15
CA LEU A 88 0.13 -14.85 11.06
C LEU A 88 0.13 -16.29 10.55
N LEU A 89 1.28 -16.89 10.35
CA LEU A 89 1.43 -18.31 9.92
C LEU A 89 0.74 -19.34 10.83
N ARG A 90 0.23 -18.94 12.00
CA ARG A 90 -0.52 -19.84 12.89
C ARG A 90 -1.99 -19.97 12.53
N TYR A 91 -2.49 -19.06 11.71
CA TYR A 91 -3.89 -19.07 11.30
C TYR A 91 -4.04 -19.82 9.99
N ALA A 92 -5.22 -20.35 9.74
CA ALA A 92 -5.52 -20.98 8.46
C ALA A 92 -5.82 -19.89 7.41
N ASP A 93 -5.30 -20.04 6.23
CA ASP A 93 -5.33 -19.03 5.15
C ASP A 93 -6.76 -18.57 4.81
N ASP A 94 -7.74 -19.50 4.84
CA ASP A 94 -9.15 -19.20 4.54
C ASP A 94 -9.94 -18.65 5.75
N THR A 95 -9.26 -18.00 6.71
CA THR A 95 -9.88 -17.37 7.89
C THR A 95 -9.49 -15.90 8.00
N ALA A 96 -10.24 -15.15 8.82
CA ALA A 96 -9.90 -13.75 9.10
C ALA A 96 -8.47 -13.57 9.64
N GLY A 97 -7.98 -14.56 10.37
CA GLY A 97 -6.62 -14.53 10.92
C GLY A 97 -5.53 -14.74 9.86
N GLY A 98 -5.82 -15.56 8.85
CA GLY A 98 -4.91 -15.79 7.73
C GLY A 98 -4.84 -14.59 6.78
N MET A 99 -5.98 -13.97 6.54
CA MET A 99 -6.09 -12.84 5.60
C MET A 99 -5.81 -11.47 6.23
N MET A 100 -5.48 -11.37 7.53
CA MET A 100 -5.38 -10.06 8.19
C MET A 100 -3.98 -9.50 8.13
N THR A 101 -3.87 -8.20 7.90
CA THR A 101 -2.63 -7.50 8.17
C THR A 101 -2.48 -7.23 9.67
N SER A 102 -1.27 -7.33 10.19
CA SER A 102 -0.94 -7.02 11.59
C SER A 102 -0.58 -5.55 11.79
N GLU A 103 -0.54 -4.72 10.74
CA GLU A 103 -0.08 -3.33 10.77
C GLU A 103 -1.14 -2.27 10.47
N PRO A 104 -2.33 -2.31 11.10
CA PRO A 104 -3.33 -1.26 10.90
C PRO A 104 -2.90 0.07 11.57
N VAL A 105 -3.57 1.16 11.19
CA VAL A 105 -3.32 2.48 11.79
C VAL A 105 -3.88 2.53 13.21
N ILE A 106 -3.02 2.37 14.19
CA ILE A 106 -3.38 2.29 15.62
C ILE A 106 -3.06 3.61 16.33
N LEU A 107 -4.00 4.08 17.19
CA LEU A 107 -3.84 5.32 17.95
C LEU A 107 -4.34 5.16 19.41
N ALA A 108 -3.75 5.95 20.27
CA ALA A 108 -4.25 6.14 21.65
C ALA A 108 -5.57 6.92 21.64
N PRO A 109 -6.49 6.70 22.59
CA PRO A 109 -7.73 7.50 22.68
C PRO A 109 -7.47 8.99 22.98
N SER A 110 -6.29 9.32 23.47
CA SER A 110 -5.83 10.71 23.74
C SER A 110 -5.20 11.39 22.52
N ALA A 111 -4.97 10.65 21.44
CA ALA A 111 -4.48 11.25 20.18
C ALA A 111 -5.53 12.20 19.61
N THR A 112 -5.09 13.23 18.92
CA THR A 112 -5.96 14.22 18.28
C THR A 112 -6.37 13.80 16.87
N VAL A 113 -7.42 14.37 16.36
CA VAL A 113 -7.84 14.23 14.96
C VAL A 113 -6.72 14.67 14.01
N ALA A 114 -5.97 15.72 14.38
CA ALA A 114 -4.81 16.17 13.57
C ALA A 114 -3.75 15.06 13.45
N GLU A 115 -3.42 14.40 14.55
CA GLU A 115 -2.47 13.27 14.56
C GLU A 115 -3.00 12.09 13.76
N ALA A 116 -4.28 11.77 13.89
CA ALA A 116 -4.93 10.71 13.13
C ALA A 116 -4.84 10.98 11.62
N LEU A 117 -5.17 12.23 11.20
CA LEU A 117 -5.10 12.62 9.79
C LEU A 117 -3.66 12.63 9.26
N ALA A 118 -2.68 12.92 10.12
CA ALA A 118 -1.27 12.84 9.73
C ALA A 118 -0.85 11.39 9.45
N ARG A 119 -1.33 10.44 10.27
CA ARG A 119 -1.03 9.01 10.08
C ARG A 119 -1.64 8.44 8.80
N VAL A 120 -2.94 8.71 8.55
CA VAL A 120 -3.62 8.18 7.34
C VAL A 120 -3.15 8.82 6.03
N ARG A 121 -2.32 9.86 6.10
CA ARG A 121 -1.70 10.48 4.91
C ARG A 121 -0.36 9.84 4.53
N ALA A 122 0.11 8.90 5.30
CA ALA A 122 1.35 8.20 5.02
C ALA A 122 1.25 7.53 3.63
N PRO A 123 2.18 7.81 2.71
CA PRO A 123 2.05 7.34 1.33
C PRO A 123 2.20 5.82 1.17
N GLU A 124 2.80 5.16 2.13
CA GLU A 124 2.99 3.72 2.18
C GLU A 124 1.70 2.93 2.53
N LEU A 125 0.68 3.62 3.07
CA LEU A 125 -0.58 2.95 3.43
C LEU A 125 -1.45 2.67 2.20
N SER A 126 -1.95 1.45 2.08
CA SER A 126 -2.97 1.12 1.08
C SER A 126 -4.24 1.95 1.31
N PRO A 127 -5.05 2.21 0.27
CA PRO A 127 -6.31 2.94 0.43
C PRO A 127 -7.26 2.32 1.47
N ALA A 128 -7.27 1.00 1.62
CA ALA A 128 -8.12 0.31 2.58
C ALA A 128 -7.63 0.55 4.02
N LEU A 129 -6.32 0.49 4.25
CA LEU A 129 -5.74 0.78 5.57
C LEU A 129 -5.89 2.25 5.96
N ALA A 130 -5.71 3.17 5.00
CA ALA A 130 -5.88 4.60 5.21
C ALA A 130 -7.35 5.01 5.47
N ALA A 131 -8.32 4.13 5.17
CA ALA A 131 -9.75 4.44 5.31
C ALA A 131 -10.21 4.59 6.76
N GLN A 132 -9.48 4.03 7.72
CA GLN A 132 -9.90 4.07 9.13
C GLN A 132 -8.71 3.90 10.09
N ILE A 133 -8.90 4.39 11.32
CA ILE A 133 -7.95 4.22 12.41
C ILE A 133 -8.58 3.34 13.49
N TYR A 134 -7.74 2.65 14.24
CA TYR A 134 -8.16 1.77 15.33
C TYR A 134 -7.66 2.33 16.66
N VAL A 135 -8.57 2.48 17.62
CA VAL A 135 -8.26 3.10 18.91
C VAL A 135 -8.19 2.01 19.97
N VAL A 136 -7.04 1.93 20.62
CA VAL A 136 -6.75 0.87 21.59
C VAL A 136 -6.13 1.44 22.87
N ARG A 137 -6.09 0.65 23.92
CA ARG A 137 -5.24 0.89 25.10
C ARG A 137 -3.85 0.32 24.83
N PRO A 138 -2.79 0.81 25.50
CA PRO A 138 -1.47 0.24 25.29
C PRO A 138 -1.39 -1.25 25.71
N PRO A 139 -0.52 -2.05 25.09
CA PRO A 139 0.42 -1.68 24.04
C PRO A 139 -0.26 -1.36 22.70
N TYR A 140 0.45 -0.65 21.81
CA TYR A 140 -0.08 -0.18 20.53
C TYR A 140 0.38 -1.05 19.33
N GLU A 141 1.22 -2.03 19.61
CA GLU A 141 1.65 -3.05 18.63
C GLU A 141 0.74 -4.28 18.76
N THR A 142 0.47 -4.95 17.67
CA THR A 142 -0.39 -6.15 17.65
C THR A 142 0.36 -7.36 18.22
N PRO A 143 -0.27 -8.14 19.11
CA PRO A 143 -1.59 -7.95 19.73
C PRO A 143 -1.61 -6.75 20.67
N THR A 144 -2.52 -5.82 20.41
CA THR A 144 -2.59 -4.56 21.16
C THR A 144 -3.07 -4.75 22.60
N GLY A 145 -3.19 -3.68 23.35
CA GLY A 145 -4.04 -3.66 24.54
C GLY A 145 -5.51 -3.69 24.11
N ARG A 146 -6.40 -3.40 25.03
CA ARG A 146 -7.84 -3.51 24.80
C ARG A 146 -8.30 -2.60 23.64
N TYR A 147 -9.00 -3.15 22.69
CA TYR A 147 -9.66 -2.43 21.61
C TYR A 147 -10.81 -1.58 22.17
N LEU A 148 -10.96 -0.35 21.66
CA LEU A 148 -11.96 0.61 22.10
C LEU A 148 -12.98 0.95 21.00
N GLY A 149 -12.57 0.90 19.73
CA GLY A 149 -13.38 1.25 18.58
C GLY A 149 -12.52 1.74 17.43
N LEU A 150 -13.15 2.11 16.34
CA LEU A 150 -12.48 2.66 15.16
C LEU A 150 -13.07 4.02 14.76
N ALA A 151 -12.37 4.75 13.91
CA ALA A 151 -12.93 5.96 13.30
C ALA A 151 -12.54 6.01 11.82
N HIS A 152 -13.53 6.15 10.96
CA HIS A 152 -13.33 6.31 9.52
C HIS A 152 -12.72 7.69 9.22
N PHE A 153 -11.81 7.76 8.25
CA PHE A 153 -11.15 9.01 7.88
C PHE A 153 -12.18 10.11 7.50
N GLN A 154 -13.31 9.72 6.89
CA GLN A 154 -14.40 10.65 6.55
C GLN A 154 -15.01 11.31 7.79
N ARG A 155 -15.07 10.59 8.91
CA ARG A 155 -15.49 11.13 10.20
C ARG A 155 -14.46 12.13 10.71
N LEU A 156 -13.18 11.75 10.66
CA LEU A 156 -12.06 12.60 11.09
C LEU A 156 -12.03 13.94 10.33
N LEU A 157 -12.33 13.92 9.01
CA LEU A 157 -12.36 15.13 8.18
C LEU A 157 -13.44 16.13 8.61
N ARG A 158 -14.47 15.68 9.34
CA ARG A 158 -15.59 16.53 9.79
C ARG A 158 -15.41 17.08 11.20
N GLU A 159 -14.37 16.62 11.90
CA GLU A 159 -14.13 16.99 13.31
C GLU A 159 -13.03 18.07 13.41
N PRO A 160 -13.10 18.93 14.42
CA PRO A 160 -12.00 19.88 14.66
C PRO A 160 -10.67 19.16 14.91
N PRO A 161 -9.54 19.69 14.39
CA PRO A 161 -8.23 19.02 14.54
C PRO A 161 -7.81 18.71 15.98
N SER A 162 -8.27 19.50 16.96
CA SER A 162 -7.94 19.33 18.39
C SER A 162 -8.84 18.32 19.11
N THR A 163 -9.87 17.79 18.46
CA THR A 163 -10.76 16.79 19.06
C THR A 163 -9.97 15.50 19.31
N LEU A 164 -10.17 14.87 20.47
CA LEU A 164 -9.53 13.58 20.77
C LEU A 164 -10.25 12.47 20.02
N VAL A 165 -9.48 11.56 19.41
CA VAL A 165 -10.05 10.45 18.61
C VAL A 165 -10.96 9.56 19.45
N GLY A 166 -10.63 9.38 20.73
CA GLY A 166 -11.47 8.61 21.67
C GLY A 166 -12.90 9.14 21.84
N ALA A 167 -13.15 10.41 21.47
CA ALA A 167 -14.50 11.01 21.54
C ALA A 167 -15.32 10.81 20.24
N VAL A 168 -14.69 10.34 19.17
CA VAL A 168 -15.33 10.25 17.83
C VAL A 168 -15.33 8.81 17.26
N ILE A 169 -14.90 7.84 18.06
CA ILE A 169 -14.87 6.43 17.65
C ILE A 169 -16.28 5.85 17.47
N ASP A 170 -16.39 4.95 16.52
CA ASP A 170 -17.52 4.05 16.36
C ASP A 170 -17.24 2.80 17.20
N ILE A 171 -18.16 2.47 18.08
CA ILE A 171 -18.10 1.30 18.95
C ILE A 171 -19.09 0.21 18.51
N ASP A 172 -19.91 0.49 17.50
CA ASP A 172 -20.97 -0.41 17.03
C ASP A 172 -20.49 -1.38 15.95
N THR A 173 -19.37 -1.08 15.29
CA THR A 173 -18.76 -1.98 14.32
C THR A 173 -18.36 -3.29 15.00
N ARG A 174 -18.96 -4.39 14.57
CA ARG A 174 -18.70 -5.72 15.15
C ARG A 174 -17.33 -6.22 14.70
N PRO A 175 -16.44 -6.56 15.63
CA PRO A 175 -15.15 -7.14 15.24
C PRO A 175 -15.29 -8.59 14.78
N LEU A 176 -14.39 -9.03 13.95
CA LEU A 176 -14.23 -10.43 13.54
C LEU A 176 -13.39 -11.17 14.58
N ARG A 177 -13.44 -12.49 14.51
CA ARG A 177 -12.55 -13.38 15.28
C ARG A 177 -11.53 -13.97 14.30
N PRO A 178 -10.33 -14.31 14.79
CA PRO A 178 -9.32 -14.89 13.89
C PRO A 178 -9.79 -16.15 13.16
N ASP A 179 -10.65 -16.95 13.79
CA ASP A 179 -11.19 -18.19 13.24
C ASP A 179 -12.43 -18.00 12.35
N THR A 180 -12.82 -16.75 12.03
CA THR A 180 -13.98 -16.48 11.17
C THR A 180 -13.65 -16.89 9.74
N PRO A 181 -14.43 -17.81 9.12
CA PRO A 181 -14.14 -18.28 7.76
C PRO A 181 -14.32 -17.20 6.70
N LEU A 182 -13.54 -17.27 5.63
CA LEU A 182 -13.55 -16.37 4.46
C LEU A 182 -14.98 -16.02 3.98
N ALA A 183 -15.86 -17.03 3.85
CA ALA A 183 -17.24 -16.81 3.39
C ALA A 183 -18.05 -15.90 4.33
N ASP A 184 -17.78 -15.94 5.63
CA ASP A 184 -18.48 -15.11 6.62
C ASP A 184 -17.85 -13.70 6.67
N VAL A 185 -16.52 -13.59 6.51
CA VAL A 185 -15.80 -12.33 6.37
C VAL A 185 -16.33 -11.58 5.14
N THR A 186 -16.33 -12.25 3.98
CA THR A 186 -16.83 -11.69 2.71
C THR A 186 -18.27 -11.17 2.86
N ARG A 187 -19.13 -12.00 3.41
CA ARG A 187 -20.55 -11.64 3.63
C ARG A 187 -20.66 -10.43 4.56
N TYR A 188 -19.84 -10.37 5.60
CA TYR A 188 -19.85 -9.28 6.57
C TYR A 188 -19.42 -7.96 5.91
N LEU A 189 -18.27 -7.93 5.23
CA LEU A 189 -17.78 -6.73 4.54
C LEU A 189 -18.83 -6.23 3.51
N ALA A 190 -19.35 -7.14 2.69
CA ALA A 190 -20.34 -6.83 1.66
C ALA A 190 -21.66 -6.32 2.26
N SER A 191 -22.15 -6.93 3.34
CA SER A 191 -23.46 -6.55 3.95
C SER A 191 -23.44 -5.16 4.56
N TYR A 192 -22.28 -4.71 5.05
CA TYR A 192 -22.15 -3.43 5.74
C TYR A 192 -21.34 -2.40 4.94
N ASN A 193 -20.96 -2.72 3.71
CA ASN A 193 -20.16 -1.87 2.81
C ASN A 193 -18.86 -1.42 3.48
N LEU A 194 -18.18 -2.36 4.15
CA LEU A 194 -16.92 -2.09 4.85
C LEU A 194 -15.75 -2.29 3.91
N VAL A 195 -14.73 -1.46 4.03
CA VAL A 195 -13.46 -1.61 3.32
C VAL A 195 -12.42 -2.36 4.17
N ALA A 196 -12.65 -2.43 5.49
CA ALA A 196 -11.80 -3.18 6.40
C ALA A 196 -12.57 -3.49 7.70
N ALA A 197 -12.16 -4.52 8.42
CA ALA A 197 -12.79 -4.94 9.68
C ALA A 197 -11.76 -5.36 10.71
N PRO A 198 -11.88 -4.92 11.98
CA PRO A 198 -10.94 -5.32 13.03
C PRO A 198 -11.11 -6.79 13.43
N VAL A 199 -9.99 -7.45 13.66
CA VAL A 199 -9.93 -8.83 14.15
C VAL A 199 -9.48 -8.79 15.62
N LEU A 200 -10.28 -9.35 16.52
CA LEU A 200 -9.98 -9.37 17.95
C LEU A 200 -9.84 -10.80 18.46
N ASP A 201 -8.91 -10.95 19.40
CA ASP A 201 -8.76 -12.21 20.14
C ASP A 201 -9.79 -12.32 21.27
N ASP A 202 -9.75 -13.44 22.02
CA ASP A 202 -10.64 -13.71 23.16
C ASP A 202 -10.51 -12.69 24.30
N ALA A 203 -9.35 -12.03 24.41
CA ALA A 203 -9.11 -11.01 25.44
C ALA A 203 -9.62 -9.61 25.01
N GLY A 204 -10.14 -9.48 23.79
CA GLY A 204 -10.63 -8.21 23.21
C GLY A 204 -9.48 -7.29 22.79
N ARG A 205 -8.36 -7.87 22.40
CA ARG A 205 -7.19 -7.16 21.88
C ARG A 205 -7.23 -7.20 20.36
N LEU A 206 -6.85 -6.12 19.70
CA LEU A 206 -6.74 -6.07 18.25
C LEU A 206 -5.50 -6.90 17.85
N VAL A 207 -5.70 -7.92 17.03
CA VAL A 207 -4.62 -8.78 16.53
C VAL A 207 -4.29 -8.49 15.07
N GLY A 208 -5.21 -7.83 14.35
CA GLY A 208 -5.03 -7.43 12.98
C GLY A 208 -6.30 -6.84 12.40
N VAL A 209 -6.30 -6.64 11.10
CA VAL A 209 -7.42 -6.06 10.34
C VAL A 209 -7.49 -6.79 9.01
N VAL A 210 -8.67 -7.25 8.63
CA VAL A 210 -8.91 -7.80 7.28
C VAL A 210 -9.41 -6.67 6.40
N THR A 211 -8.80 -6.49 5.24
CA THR A 211 -9.23 -5.50 4.26
C THR A 211 -10.04 -6.16 3.14
N VAL A 212 -10.71 -5.35 2.33
CA VAL A 212 -11.54 -5.86 1.23
C VAL A 212 -10.67 -6.40 0.09
N ASP A 213 -9.50 -5.80 -0.12
CA ASP A 213 -8.53 -6.22 -1.14
C ASP A 213 -7.99 -7.64 -0.83
N ASP A 214 -7.56 -7.91 0.41
CA ASP A 214 -7.10 -9.25 0.82
C ASP A 214 -8.20 -10.30 0.61
N VAL A 215 -9.44 -9.97 1.00
CA VAL A 215 -10.59 -10.87 0.78
C VAL A 215 -10.82 -11.12 -0.71
N LEU A 216 -10.65 -10.10 -1.56
CA LEU A 216 -10.82 -10.26 -3.02
C LEU A 216 -9.74 -11.17 -3.60
N ASP A 217 -8.51 -11.07 -3.15
CA ASP A 217 -7.42 -11.94 -3.60
C ASP A 217 -7.73 -13.41 -3.31
N HIS A 218 -8.29 -13.70 -2.13
CA HIS A 218 -8.66 -15.06 -1.75
C HIS A 218 -9.89 -15.62 -2.48
N ILE A 219 -10.77 -14.79 -3.05
CA ILE A 219 -11.98 -15.27 -3.75
C ILE A 219 -11.88 -15.19 -5.28
N LEU A 220 -10.94 -14.41 -5.82
CA LEU A 220 -10.72 -14.34 -7.26
C LEU A 220 -9.97 -15.59 -7.73
N PRO A 221 -10.11 -15.97 -9.01
CA PRO A 221 -9.32 -17.10 -9.53
C PRO A 221 -7.81 -16.82 -9.40
N PRO A 222 -6.98 -17.83 -9.13
CA PRO A 222 -5.53 -17.60 -8.94
C PRO A 222 -4.84 -16.86 -10.10
N ASP A 223 -5.39 -16.98 -11.32
CA ASP A 223 -4.84 -16.36 -12.52
C ASP A 223 -5.47 -14.97 -12.85
N TRP A 224 -6.19 -14.35 -11.90
CA TRP A 224 -6.88 -13.08 -12.18
C TRP A 224 -5.91 -11.94 -12.53
N ARG A 225 -4.77 -11.86 -11.85
CA ARG A 225 -3.74 -10.85 -12.13
C ARG A 225 -3.14 -11.04 -13.54
N GLU A 226 -2.86 -12.28 -13.92
CA GLU A 226 -2.35 -12.60 -15.28
C GLU A 226 -3.35 -12.20 -16.36
N ARG A 227 -4.62 -12.52 -16.15
CA ARG A 227 -5.70 -12.16 -17.09
C ARG A 227 -5.83 -10.67 -17.24
N GLN A 228 -5.77 -9.93 -16.14
CA GLN A 228 -5.85 -8.47 -16.15
C GLN A 228 -4.67 -7.88 -16.93
N LEU A 229 -3.46 -8.32 -16.66
CA LEU A 229 -2.25 -7.85 -17.37
C LEU A 229 -2.34 -8.13 -18.88
N ALA A 230 -2.89 -9.28 -19.26
CA ALA A 230 -3.09 -9.63 -20.68
C ALA A 230 -4.13 -8.71 -21.34
N ASP A 231 -5.22 -8.41 -20.62
CA ASP A 231 -6.29 -7.53 -21.12
C ASP A 231 -5.77 -6.08 -21.24
N ASP A 232 -5.03 -5.58 -20.27
CA ASP A 232 -4.42 -4.25 -20.27
C ASP A 232 -3.40 -4.11 -21.42
N ALA A 233 -2.58 -5.14 -21.64
CA ALA A 233 -1.61 -5.17 -22.75
C ALA A 233 -2.31 -5.15 -24.11
N ALA A 234 -3.42 -5.89 -24.24
CA ALA A 234 -4.22 -5.91 -25.45
C ALA A 234 -4.89 -4.55 -25.73
N GLU A 235 -5.40 -3.90 -24.69
CA GLU A 235 -6.01 -2.58 -24.79
C GLU A 235 -4.97 -1.51 -25.15
N TYR A 236 -3.79 -1.56 -24.52
CA TYR A 236 -2.69 -0.64 -24.82
C TYR A 236 -2.22 -0.81 -26.26
N GLY A 237 -2.05 -2.05 -26.74
CA GLY A 237 -1.69 -2.35 -28.12
C GLY A 237 -2.74 -1.91 -29.13
N ALA A 238 -4.03 -1.93 -28.75
CA ALA A 238 -5.12 -1.46 -29.61
C ALA A 238 -5.15 0.08 -29.73
N PHE A 239 -4.72 0.79 -28.68
CA PHE A 239 -4.66 2.27 -28.65
C PHE A 239 -3.40 2.82 -29.32
N HIS A 240 -2.30 2.08 -29.27
CA HIS A 240 -1.00 2.45 -29.85
C HIS A 240 -0.67 1.47 -30.97
N GLY A 241 -1.23 1.70 -32.15
CA GLY A 241 -0.93 0.89 -33.35
C GLY A 241 0.53 1.01 -33.79
N PRO A 242 1.02 0.09 -34.63
CA PRO A 242 2.44 0.03 -35.02
C PRO A 242 2.96 1.26 -35.77
N ASP A 243 2.10 2.21 -36.13
CA ASP A 243 2.46 3.41 -36.89
C ASP A 243 2.74 4.65 -36.01
N ASP A 244 2.54 4.58 -34.70
CA ASP A 244 2.72 5.74 -33.81
C ASP A 244 4.19 6.01 -33.42
N ASP A 245 5.11 5.09 -33.77
CA ASP A 245 6.55 5.20 -33.45
C ASP A 245 7.39 5.77 -34.60
N GLU A 246 6.79 6.26 -35.72
CA GLU A 246 7.58 6.99 -36.69
C GLU A 246 7.93 8.37 -36.15
N PRO A 247 9.23 8.68 -35.94
CA PRO A 247 9.62 10.03 -35.54
C PRO A 247 9.21 11.02 -36.65
N ASP A 248 8.41 11.99 -36.28
CA ASP A 248 7.98 13.07 -37.20
C ASP A 248 9.24 13.74 -37.77
N GLY A 249 9.55 13.35 -39.04
CA GLY A 249 10.72 13.80 -39.76
C GLY A 249 10.56 15.24 -40.31
N ARG A 250 9.94 16.10 -39.54
CA ARG A 250 9.93 17.54 -39.84
C ARG A 250 11.26 18.12 -39.45
N GLU A 251 12.20 18.08 -40.40
CA GLU A 251 13.37 18.94 -40.33
C GLU A 251 12.86 20.40 -40.28
N SER A 252 13.10 21.03 -39.17
CA SER A 252 12.86 22.47 -39.02
C SER A 252 13.76 23.23 -39.98
N GLU A 253 13.22 23.66 -41.15
CA GLU A 253 13.85 24.72 -41.92
C GLU A 253 13.89 25.97 -41.04
N LEU A 254 15.02 26.20 -40.42
CA LEU A 254 15.33 27.44 -39.74
C LEU A 254 15.41 28.55 -40.79
N ASP A 255 14.36 29.38 -40.81
CA ASP A 255 14.28 30.57 -41.63
C ASP A 255 15.37 31.55 -41.17
N GLU A 256 16.43 31.66 -41.95
CA GLU A 256 17.52 32.63 -41.74
C GLU A 256 17.07 34.05 -42.13
N ARG A 257 16.18 34.65 -41.33
CA ARG A 257 15.91 36.08 -41.44
C ARG A 257 16.41 36.78 -40.21
N GLY A 258 17.52 37.52 -40.35
CA GLY A 258 18.10 38.34 -39.32
C GLY A 258 17.19 39.52 -38.94
N PRO A 259 17.31 40.02 -37.73
CA PRO A 259 16.46 41.14 -37.26
C PRO A 259 16.78 42.44 -37.96
N GLU A 260 15.77 43.13 -38.50
CA GLU A 260 15.87 44.53 -38.95
C GLU A 260 16.10 45.47 -37.75
N PRO A 261 16.91 46.51 -37.87
CA PRO A 261 17.14 47.45 -36.77
C PRO A 261 15.94 48.41 -36.58
N ASP A 262 15.45 48.46 -35.38
CA ASP A 262 14.37 49.36 -34.94
C ASP A 262 14.96 50.75 -34.68
N ASP A 263 14.64 51.69 -35.58
CA ASP A 263 15.04 53.11 -35.50
C ASP A 263 13.88 53.89 -34.86
N ARG A 264 13.85 53.95 -33.51
CA ARG A 264 12.99 54.90 -32.80
C ARG A 264 13.77 55.59 -31.68
N GLY A 265 14.00 56.87 -31.90
CA GLY A 265 14.66 57.79 -30.97
C GLY A 265 13.81 58.12 -29.73
N PRO A 266 14.43 58.75 -28.73
CA PRO A 266 13.82 58.90 -27.42
C PRO A 266 12.92 60.14 -27.28
N GLU A 267 11.80 60.00 -26.70
CA GLU A 267 11.04 61.16 -26.21
C GLU A 267 10.95 61.11 -24.69
N UNK A 268 11.18 62.06 -24.00
CA UNK A 268 11.35 62.29 -22.74
C UNK A 268 10.30 62.92 -22.12
N GLY A 269 10.28 62.84 -21.14
CA GLY A 269 9.82 63.96 -20.31
C GLY A 269 8.63 63.71 -19.39
N GLY A 270 8.83 64.00 -18.13
CA GLY A 270 7.72 64.31 -17.27
C GLY A 270 7.78 63.85 -15.83
N ALA A 271 8.34 64.69 -15.00
CA ALA A 271 8.34 64.55 -13.54
C ALA A 271 6.96 64.67 -12.90
N GLY A 272 6.76 64.07 -11.76
CA GLY A 272 5.59 64.25 -10.91
C GLY A 272 5.75 63.61 -9.55
N GLN A 273 6.21 64.39 -8.61
CA GLN A 273 6.27 64.06 -7.18
C GLN A 273 4.87 63.92 -6.60
N ASP A 274 4.63 63.04 -5.63
CA ASP A 274 4.31 63.47 -4.25
C ASP A 274 4.09 62.25 -3.30
N GLN A 275 4.75 62.32 -2.15
CA GLN A 275 4.38 61.69 -0.89
C GLN A 275 3.54 62.67 -0.08
N PRO A 276 2.96 62.41 1.14
CA PRO A 276 3.19 61.31 2.09
C PRO A 276 1.95 60.74 2.81
N GLY A 277 2.19 59.68 3.63
CA GLY A 277 1.39 59.06 4.65
C GLY A 277 0.80 59.96 5.77
N PRO A 278 0.57 59.52 7.01
CA PRO A 278 0.01 58.24 7.50
C PRO A 278 -1.21 58.47 8.40
N SER A 279 -1.92 57.39 8.72
CA SER A 279 -2.60 57.19 10.02
C SER A 279 -3.08 55.79 10.15
#